data_618245c6546fe1d14d8bd78f5680ea3e
#
_entry.id   618245c6546fe1d14d8bd78f5680ea3e
#
_cell.length_a   1.000
_cell.length_b   1.000
_cell.length_c   1.000
_cell.angle_alpha   90.00
_cell.angle_beta   90.00
_cell.angle_gamma   90.00
#
_symmetry.space_group_name_H-M   'P 1'
#
loop_
_entity.id
_entity.type
_entity.pdbx_description
1 polymer ?
#
loop_
_entity_poly.entity_id
_entity_poly.type
_entity_poly.pdbx_seq_one_letter_code
_entity_poly.pdbx_strand_id
1 'polypeptide(L)'
;MSALLPLPGHHQQQLTWLERYAQTRALSDRLAAPLSAEDAMVQSMPDASPGKWHLAHTTWFFERFVLQADPAYRVFDPAWDFLFNSYYLSVGPMHARARRGVLSRPSLQQVRDYRAAVDVQMQQRLQAGRLDAEACTIVQLGIQHEQQHQELLLTDIKHALWSNPLQPAYRNAAAPSAALASTLRWHARDEQIVEIGAAAWPQSDTFAYDNESPRHRVLVGAHALANRVVTNAEFQEFIDAGGYRGAGTWLSDGWAMVQAQGWQHPLYWDVDGREFTLDGWRARDPHAPVSHLSMFEADAFARWAGARLPTEAEWEQAATGVPVQGNFVDTDALQPRGAEAVDTGIQQLFGDVWEWTGSAYLPYPGFAPWPGSLGEYNGKFMNAQWVLRGGSCATPASHLRASYRNFFPSDARWQFAGVRLAKDLP
;
A
#
# COMPACT_ATOMS: atom_id res chain seq x y z
N MET A 1 -27.23 -47.38 7.38
CA MET A 1 -26.27 -46.51 8.09
C MET A 1 -25.01 -46.42 7.21
N SER A 2 -24.90 -45.39 6.42
CA SER A 2 -23.77 -45.19 5.55
C SER A 2 -22.95 -44.07 6.16
N ALA A 3 -21.73 -44.35 6.59
CA ALA A 3 -20.81 -43.41 7.18
C ALA A 3 -20.21 -42.55 6.06
N LEU A 4 -20.51 -41.24 6.07
CA LEU A 4 -19.83 -40.25 5.28
C LEU A 4 -18.41 -40.08 5.82
N LEU A 5 -17.42 -40.41 4.99
CA LEU A 5 -16.03 -40.11 5.22
C LEU A 5 -15.83 -38.57 5.12
N PRO A 6 -15.08 -37.93 6.04
CA PRO A 6 -14.78 -36.54 5.94
C PRO A 6 -13.83 -36.30 4.74
N LEU A 7 -14.16 -35.30 3.94
CA LEU A 7 -13.27 -34.78 2.88
C LEU A 7 -11.94 -34.31 3.50
N PRO A 8 -10.79 -34.53 2.84
CA PRO A 8 -9.51 -34.08 3.35
C PRO A 8 -9.49 -32.54 3.37
N GLY A 9 -9.44 -31.98 4.57
CA GLY A 9 -9.19 -30.57 4.77
C GLY A 9 -7.82 -30.19 4.19
N HIS A 10 -7.80 -29.18 3.34
CA HIS A 10 -6.54 -28.55 2.91
C HIS A 10 -5.89 -27.91 4.14
N HIS A 11 -5.00 -28.63 4.80
CA HIS A 11 -4.02 -28.06 5.70
C HIS A 11 -3.06 -27.23 4.83
N GLN A 12 -3.33 -25.93 4.66
CA GLN A 12 -2.30 -25.00 4.28
C GLN A 12 -1.24 -25.03 5.38
N GLN A 13 -0.11 -25.68 5.08
CA GLN A 13 1.02 -25.74 6.00
C GLN A 13 1.47 -24.31 6.29
N GLN A 14 1.38 -23.87 7.55
CA GLN A 14 1.84 -22.53 7.93
C GLN A 14 3.35 -22.43 7.65
N LEU A 15 3.73 -21.45 6.82
CA LEU A 15 5.13 -21.17 6.54
C LEU A 15 5.89 -20.84 7.83
N THR A 16 7.10 -21.38 7.96
CA THR A 16 8.03 -21.02 9.03
C THR A 16 8.50 -19.57 8.90
N TRP A 17 9.06 -19.00 9.96
CA TRP A 17 9.67 -17.66 9.90
C TRP A 17 10.81 -17.58 8.87
N LEU A 18 11.58 -18.66 8.71
CA LEU A 18 12.62 -18.74 7.69
C LEU A 18 12.04 -18.63 6.28
N GLU A 19 10.99 -19.39 5.99
CA GLU A 19 10.34 -19.36 4.66
C GLU A 19 9.69 -18.01 4.37
N ARG A 20 8.99 -17.42 5.34
CA ARG A 20 8.39 -16.08 5.19
C ARG A 20 9.46 -15.02 4.94
N TYR A 21 10.54 -15.04 5.72
CA TYR A 21 11.66 -14.13 5.53
C TYR A 21 12.25 -14.29 4.13
N ALA A 22 12.62 -15.52 3.74
CA ALA A 22 13.21 -15.79 2.44
C ALA A 22 12.31 -15.39 1.26
N GLN A 23 11.00 -15.64 1.34
CA GLN A 23 10.05 -15.23 0.30
C GLN A 23 9.94 -13.71 0.19
N THR A 24 9.88 -13.00 1.32
CA THR A 24 9.82 -11.54 1.33
C THR A 24 11.09 -10.94 0.71
N ARG A 25 12.26 -11.44 1.10
CA ARG A 25 13.54 -10.98 0.55
C ARG A 25 13.65 -11.24 -0.95
N ALA A 26 13.26 -12.43 -1.39
CA ALA A 26 13.28 -12.80 -2.80
C ALA A 26 12.31 -11.95 -3.65
N LEU A 27 11.15 -11.55 -3.10
CA LEU A 27 10.24 -10.64 -3.80
C LEU A 27 10.88 -9.27 -3.99
N SER A 28 11.48 -8.68 -2.97
CA SER A 28 12.19 -7.40 -3.09
C SER A 28 13.29 -7.43 -4.15
N ASP A 29 14.04 -8.53 -4.20
CA ASP A 29 15.09 -8.70 -5.21
C ASP A 29 14.53 -8.83 -6.63
N ARG A 30 13.41 -9.57 -6.82
CA ARG A 30 12.70 -9.64 -8.11
C ARG A 30 12.19 -8.27 -8.56
N LEU A 31 11.60 -7.49 -7.64
CA LEU A 31 11.10 -6.15 -7.95
C LEU A 31 12.22 -5.15 -8.25
N ALA A 32 13.42 -5.35 -7.73
CA ALA A 32 14.56 -4.51 -8.03
C ALA A 32 15.38 -4.99 -9.25
N ALA A 33 15.15 -6.24 -9.71
CA ALA A 33 15.96 -6.84 -10.77
C ALA A 33 15.95 -6.10 -12.12
N PRO A 34 14.80 -5.52 -12.57
CA PRO A 34 14.76 -4.76 -13.83
C PRO A 34 15.55 -3.46 -13.81
N LEU A 35 15.89 -2.93 -12.63
CA LEU A 35 16.52 -1.61 -12.49
C LEU A 35 18.01 -1.66 -12.78
N SER A 36 18.51 -0.75 -13.64
CA SER A 36 19.91 -0.45 -13.74
C SER A 36 20.43 0.22 -12.45
N ALA A 37 21.75 0.37 -12.31
CA ALA A 37 22.32 1.11 -11.19
C ALA A 37 21.92 2.58 -11.19
N GLU A 38 21.75 3.14 -12.38
CA GLU A 38 21.30 4.51 -12.64
C GLU A 38 19.83 4.68 -12.25
N ASP A 39 18.93 3.79 -12.69
CA ASP A 39 17.50 3.82 -12.32
C ASP A 39 17.31 3.68 -10.81
N ALA A 40 18.04 2.75 -10.19
CA ALA A 40 17.95 2.49 -8.75
C ALA A 40 18.45 3.65 -7.89
N MET A 41 19.07 4.68 -8.46
CA MET A 41 19.57 5.85 -7.76
C MET A 41 18.62 7.06 -7.84
N VAL A 42 17.70 7.09 -8.79
CA VAL A 42 16.85 8.27 -9.06
C VAL A 42 15.88 8.53 -7.92
N GLN A 43 15.75 9.79 -7.53
CA GLN A 43 14.68 10.33 -6.69
C GLN A 43 13.99 11.45 -7.48
N SER A 44 12.77 11.21 -7.90
CA SER A 44 12.04 12.12 -8.79
C SER A 44 11.23 13.20 -8.07
N MET A 45 11.05 13.06 -6.76
CA MET A 45 10.35 14.02 -5.89
C MET A 45 10.79 13.86 -4.43
N PRO A 46 10.56 14.87 -3.55
CA PRO A 46 10.94 14.80 -2.13
C PRO A 46 10.31 13.62 -1.37
N ASP A 47 9.14 13.16 -1.81
CA ASP A 47 8.37 12.10 -1.16
C ASP A 47 8.72 10.68 -1.63
N ALA A 48 9.43 10.56 -2.75
CA ALA A 48 9.98 9.28 -3.21
C ALA A 48 11.32 8.95 -2.55
N SER A 49 11.76 7.72 -2.73
CA SER A 49 13.11 7.26 -2.38
C SER A 49 13.71 6.46 -3.53
N PRO A 50 15.05 6.51 -3.71
CA PRO A 50 15.70 5.67 -4.72
C PRO A 50 15.46 4.18 -4.48
N GLY A 51 15.32 3.38 -5.55
CA GLY A 51 15.09 1.94 -5.44
C GLY A 51 16.13 1.21 -4.56
N LYS A 52 17.41 1.56 -4.70
CA LYS A 52 18.47 0.99 -3.84
C LYS A 52 18.36 1.40 -2.36
N TRP A 53 17.75 2.55 -2.07
CA TRP A 53 17.53 2.99 -0.70
C TRP A 53 16.49 2.08 -0.01
N HIS A 54 15.41 1.69 -0.69
CA HIS A 54 14.43 0.74 -0.15
C HIS A 54 15.07 -0.59 0.20
N LEU A 55 15.92 -1.15 -0.68
CA LEU A 55 16.64 -2.39 -0.42
C LEU A 55 17.57 -2.29 0.80
N ALA A 56 18.29 -1.18 0.91
CA ALA A 56 19.22 -0.95 2.01
C ALA A 56 18.49 -0.69 3.35
N HIS A 57 17.40 0.10 3.33
CA HIS A 57 16.61 0.43 4.51
C HIS A 57 15.95 -0.80 5.14
N THR A 58 15.34 -1.66 4.34
CA THR A 58 14.75 -2.91 4.84
C THR A 58 15.80 -3.89 5.35
N THR A 59 17.01 -3.89 4.76
CA THR A 59 18.16 -4.65 5.26
C THR A 59 18.66 -4.08 6.58
N TRP A 60 18.80 -2.76 6.67
CA TRP A 60 19.17 -2.05 7.89
C TRP A 60 18.22 -2.35 9.05
N PHE A 61 16.92 -2.48 8.80
CA PHE A 61 15.95 -2.83 9.83
C PHE A 61 16.29 -4.17 10.50
N PHE A 62 16.54 -5.21 9.72
CA PHE A 62 16.89 -6.53 10.27
C PHE A 62 18.27 -6.50 10.96
N GLU A 63 19.25 -5.82 10.39
CA GLU A 63 20.55 -5.68 11.02
C GLU A 63 20.44 -4.96 12.35
N ARG A 64 19.76 -3.82 12.36
CA ARG A 64 19.67 -2.94 13.55
C ARG A 64 18.87 -3.56 14.68
N PHE A 65 17.69 -4.09 14.37
CA PHE A 65 16.75 -4.51 15.41
C PHE A 65 16.81 -6.01 15.75
N VAL A 66 17.42 -6.84 14.90
CA VAL A 66 17.55 -8.28 15.17
C VAL A 66 18.99 -8.69 15.39
N LEU A 67 19.90 -8.39 14.46
CA LEU A 67 21.28 -8.89 14.54
C LEU A 67 22.11 -8.17 15.59
N GLN A 68 21.98 -6.86 15.72
CA GLN A 68 22.70 -6.06 16.71
C GLN A 68 22.26 -6.28 18.16
N ALA A 69 21.20 -7.03 18.41
CA ALA A 69 20.86 -7.51 19.75
C ALA A 69 21.94 -8.47 20.31
N ASP A 70 22.70 -9.12 19.43
CA ASP A 70 23.85 -9.96 19.82
C ASP A 70 25.12 -9.09 19.92
N PRO A 71 25.71 -8.93 21.10
CA PRO A 71 26.96 -8.14 21.28
C PRO A 71 28.17 -8.65 20.49
N ALA A 72 28.14 -9.91 20.03
CA ALA A 72 29.20 -10.48 19.21
C ALA A 72 29.03 -10.17 17.71
N TYR A 73 27.86 -9.66 17.29
CA TYR A 73 27.61 -9.29 15.91
C TYR A 73 28.46 -8.09 15.49
N ARG A 74 29.03 -8.16 14.29
CA ARG A 74 29.80 -7.06 13.72
C ARG A 74 28.95 -6.40 12.62
N VAL A 75 28.64 -5.13 12.84
CA VAL A 75 27.89 -4.28 11.90
C VAL A 75 28.63 -4.24 10.57
N PHE A 76 27.90 -4.33 9.46
CA PHE A 76 28.46 -4.33 8.11
C PHE A 76 29.24 -3.03 7.83
N ASP A 77 28.62 -1.89 8.07
CA ASP A 77 29.25 -0.56 8.00
C ASP A 77 28.55 0.40 8.96
N PRO A 78 29.25 0.90 10.01
CA PRO A 78 28.62 1.79 10.98
C PRO A 78 28.07 3.10 10.41
N ALA A 79 28.58 3.59 9.28
CA ALA A 79 28.08 4.81 8.63
C ALA A 79 26.69 4.63 8.03
N TRP A 80 26.27 3.38 7.77
CA TRP A 80 25.01 3.08 7.12
C TRP A 80 23.82 3.18 8.06
N ASP A 81 24.05 3.19 9.37
CA ASP A 81 23.01 3.49 10.35
C ASP A 81 22.41 4.88 10.12
N PHE A 82 23.25 5.89 9.86
CA PHE A 82 22.80 7.23 9.48
C PHE A 82 22.10 7.29 8.11
N LEU A 83 22.61 6.55 7.10
CA LEU A 83 22.12 6.63 5.72
C LEU A 83 20.75 5.98 5.55
N PHE A 84 20.51 4.88 6.26
CA PHE A 84 19.34 4.03 6.06
C PHE A 84 18.35 4.06 7.21
N ASN A 85 18.63 4.76 8.30
CA ASN A 85 17.62 5.11 9.30
C ASN A 85 16.55 6.02 8.67
N SER A 86 15.28 5.78 9.02
CA SER A 86 14.14 6.62 8.63
C SER A 86 13.11 6.60 9.74
N TYR A 87 12.68 7.76 10.23
CA TYR A 87 11.66 7.94 11.26
C TYR A 87 12.02 7.49 12.68
N TYR A 88 13.07 6.72 12.89
CA TYR A 88 13.46 6.22 14.22
C TYR A 88 14.40 7.23 14.92
N LEU A 89 13.80 8.30 15.46
CA LEU A 89 14.55 9.40 16.10
C LEU A 89 15.35 8.94 17.32
N SER A 90 14.82 7.97 18.08
CA SER A 90 15.51 7.39 19.24
C SER A 90 16.73 6.52 18.87
N VAL A 91 16.81 6.05 17.63
CA VAL A 91 17.98 5.32 17.12
C VAL A 91 19.15 6.27 16.87
N GLY A 92 18.87 7.50 16.42
CA GLY A 92 19.90 8.48 16.15
C GLY A 92 19.60 9.39 14.93
N PRO A 93 20.60 10.17 14.50
CA PRO A 93 20.43 11.05 13.34
C PRO A 93 20.20 10.25 12.06
N MET A 94 19.52 10.87 11.09
CA MET A 94 19.20 10.23 9.82
C MET A 94 19.44 11.16 8.64
N HIS A 95 19.71 10.59 7.47
CA HIS A 95 19.80 11.34 6.22
C HIS A 95 18.41 11.81 5.77
N ALA A 96 18.29 13.11 5.46
CA ALA A 96 17.00 13.72 5.09
C ALA A 96 16.35 13.04 3.88
N ARG A 97 15.05 12.66 3.98
CA ARG A 97 14.30 11.98 2.92
C ARG A 97 14.39 12.70 1.58
N ALA A 98 14.13 14.01 1.57
CA ALA A 98 14.14 14.81 0.35
C ALA A 98 15.52 14.91 -0.36
N ARG A 99 16.58 14.39 0.26
CA ARG A 99 17.95 14.40 -0.27
C ARG A 99 18.52 13.02 -0.57
N ARG A 100 17.71 11.98 -0.54
CA ARG A 100 18.16 10.60 -0.81
C ARG A 100 18.71 10.41 -2.23
N GLY A 101 18.26 11.21 -3.19
CA GLY A 101 18.73 11.20 -4.57
C GLY A 101 20.22 11.61 -4.76
N VAL A 102 20.88 12.19 -3.75
CA VAL A 102 22.33 12.48 -3.83
C VAL A 102 23.20 11.29 -3.41
N LEU A 103 22.61 10.21 -2.90
CA LEU A 103 23.33 9.04 -2.41
C LEU A 103 23.87 8.18 -3.57
N SER A 104 24.86 8.70 -4.34
CA SER A 104 25.56 7.88 -5.34
C SER A 104 26.38 6.75 -4.69
N ARG A 105 26.72 6.88 -3.42
CA ARG A 105 27.35 5.85 -2.57
C ARG A 105 26.49 5.61 -1.33
N PRO A 106 26.38 4.33 -0.91
CA PRO A 106 26.92 3.14 -1.57
C PRO A 106 26.33 2.88 -2.96
N SER A 107 27.06 2.17 -3.82
CA SER A 107 26.58 1.71 -5.13
C SER A 107 25.47 0.68 -4.97
N LEU A 108 24.68 0.41 -6.01
CA LEU A 108 23.70 -0.68 -6.01
C LEU A 108 24.33 -2.03 -5.67
N GLN A 109 25.55 -2.31 -6.20
CA GLN A 109 26.24 -3.55 -5.88
C GLN A 109 26.61 -3.65 -4.39
N GLN A 110 27.14 -2.58 -3.80
CA GLN A 110 27.43 -2.56 -2.36
C GLN A 110 26.15 -2.77 -1.50
N VAL A 111 25.01 -2.23 -1.92
CA VAL A 111 23.74 -2.50 -1.25
C VAL A 111 23.31 -3.97 -1.39
N ARG A 112 23.52 -4.58 -2.55
CA ARG A 112 23.26 -6.02 -2.74
C ARG A 112 24.19 -6.89 -1.90
N ASP A 113 25.47 -6.53 -1.81
CA ASP A 113 26.44 -7.24 -0.95
C ASP A 113 26.05 -7.14 0.53
N TYR A 114 25.62 -5.96 0.97
CA TYR A 114 25.07 -5.73 2.31
C TYR A 114 23.86 -6.63 2.59
N ARG A 115 22.92 -6.62 1.67
CA ARG A 115 21.72 -7.43 1.75
C ARG A 115 22.05 -8.91 1.89
N ALA A 116 22.94 -9.42 1.03
CA ALA A 116 23.37 -10.80 1.06
C ALA A 116 24.07 -11.18 2.38
N ALA A 117 24.92 -10.29 2.92
CA ALA A 117 25.61 -10.52 4.19
C ALA A 117 24.63 -10.62 5.37
N VAL A 118 23.63 -9.71 5.43
CA VAL A 118 22.60 -9.72 6.47
C VAL A 118 21.70 -10.95 6.32
N ASP A 119 21.32 -11.32 5.08
CA ASP A 119 20.46 -12.48 4.81
C ASP A 119 21.11 -13.80 5.28
N VAL A 120 22.41 -13.97 5.05
CA VAL A 120 23.15 -15.14 5.56
C VAL A 120 23.03 -15.24 7.09
N GLN A 121 23.24 -14.15 7.80
CA GLN A 121 23.19 -14.11 9.27
C GLN A 121 21.77 -14.36 9.79
N MET A 122 20.77 -13.73 9.17
CA MET A 122 19.37 -13.91 9.53
C MET A 122 18.91 -15.36 9.33
N GLN A 123 19.20 -15.94 8.15
CA GLN A 123 18.83 -17.32 7.83
C GLN A 123 19.49 -18.32 8.79
N GLN A 124 20.76 -18.15 9.12
CA GLN A 124 21.45 -19.00 10.09
C GLN A 124 20.78 -18.96 11.47
N ARG A 125 20.37 -17.78 11.96
CA ARG A 125 19.71 -17.63 13.26
C ARG A 125 18.30 -18.22 13.25
N LEU A 126 17.52 -17.97 12.20
CA LEU A 126 16.18 -18.52 12.03
C LEU A 126 16.22 -20.05 11.92
N GLN A 127 17.14 -20.59 11.13
CA GLN A 127 17.30 -22.04 10.95
C GLN A 127 17.76 -22.74 12.22
N ALA A 128 18.62 -22.11 13.01
CA ALA A 128 19.12 -22.66 14.27
C ALA A 128 18.13 -22.51 15.44
N GLY A 129 16.99 -21.85 15.26
CA GLY A 129 16.02 -21.56 16.32
C GLY A 129 16.61 -20.71 17.45
N ARG A 130 17.56 -19.82 17.14
CA ARG A 130 18.30 -19.02 18.11
C ARG A 130 17.66 -17.65 18.42
N LEU A 131 16.49 -17.38 17.87
CA LEU A 131 15.73 -16.17 18.16
C LEU A 131 14.74 -16.45 19.29
N ASP A 132 14.76 -15.59 20.31
CA ASP A 132 13.74 -15.59 21.35
C ASP A 132 12.40 -15.01 20.85
N ALA A 133 11.39 -14.97 21.72
CA ALA A 133 10.06 -14.51 21.37
C ALA A 133 10.04 -13.03 20.93
N GLU A 134 10.85 -12.19 21.55
CA GLU A 134 10.96 -10.77 21.22
C GLU A 134 11.58 -10.60 19.84
N ALA A 135 12.70 -11.26 19.56
CA ALA A 135 13.33 -11.23 18.25
C ALA A 135 12.41 -11.79 17.14
N CYS A 136 11.65 -12.85 17.41
CA CYS A 136 10.64 -13.35 16.47
C CYS A 136 9.55 -12.31 16.17
N THR A 137 9.12 -11.57 17.19
CA THR A 137 8.18 -10.45 17.04
C THR A 137 8.76 -9.37 16.13
N ILE A 138 10.02 -8.99 16.35
CA ILE A 138 10.71 -7.99 15.50
C ILE A 138 10.88 -8.51 14.05
N VAL A 139 11.18 -9.79 13.87
CA VAL A 139 11.25 -10.39 12.52
C VAL A 139 9.90 -10.32 11.82
N GLN A 140 8.79 -10.60 12.51
CA GLN A 140 7.44 -10.47 11.96
C GLN A 140 7.15 -9.03 11.51
N LEU A 141 7.47 -8.06 12.36
CA LEU A 141 7.35 -6.65 12.02
C LEU A 141 8.23 -6.27 10.82
N GLY A 142 9.49 -6.73 10.78
CA GLY A 142 10.43 -6.47 9.69
C GLY A 142 9.94 -7.02 8.35
N ILE A 143 9.32 -8.20 8.34
CA ILE A 143 8.68 -8.77 7.15
C ILE A 143 7.55 -7.85 6.67
N GLN A 144 6.67 -7.41 7.54
CA GLN A 144 5.58 -6.49 7.21
C GLN A 144 6.10 -5.14 6.73
N HIS A 145 7.15 -4.61 7.38
CA HIS A 145 7.81 -3.38 6.98
C HIS A 145 8.47 -3.49 5.59
N GLU A 146 9.14 -4.60 5.28
CA GLU A 146 9.72 -4.81 3.95
C GLU A 146 8.62 -4.93 2.88
N GLN A 147 7.48 -5.54 3.19
CA GLN A 147 6.33 -5.62 2.29
C GLN A 147 5.73 -4.24 1.97
N GLN A 148 5.71 -3.30 2.91
CA GLN A 148 5.37 -1.89 2.60
C GLN A 148 6.39 -1.29 1.63
N HIS A 149 7.68 -1.54 1.86
CA HIS A 149 8.73 -1.02 1.00
C HIS A 149 8.77 -1.65 -0.39
N GLN A 150 8.23 -2.85 -0.60
CA GLN A 150 8.02 -3.45 -1.92
C GLN A 150 7.04 -2.64 -2.76
N GLU A 151 5.93 -2.21 -2.17
CA GLU A 151 4.97 -1.33 -2.83
C GLU A 151 5.55 0.06 -3.08
N LEU A 152 6.18 0.66 -2.07
CA LEU A 152 6.81 1.97 -2.21
C LEU A 152 7.90 1.99 -3.28
N LEU A 153 8.67 0.92 -3.44
CA LEU A 153 9.65 0.78 -4.52
C LEU A 153 8.97 0.88 -5.90
N LEU A 154 7.85 0.18 -6.08
CA LEU A 154 7.13 0.19 -7.37
C LEU A 154 6.49 1.55 -7.67
N THR A 155 5.91 2.21 -6.68
CA THR A 155 5.32 3.54 -6.86
C THR A 155 6.37 4.60 -7.13
N ASP A 156 7.49 4.55 -6.41
CA ASP A 156 8.58 5.52 -6.53
C ASP A 156 9.32 5.36 -7.88
N ILE A 157 9.58 4.11 -8.32
CA ILE A 157 10.20 3.89 -9.62
C ILE A 157 9.26 4.24 -10.79
N LYS A 158 7.95 3.96 -10.66
CA LYS A 158 6.96 4.39 -11.66
C LYS A 158 7.01 5.89 -11.84
N HIS A 159 7.03 6.66 -10.74
CA HIS A 159 7.13 8.12 -10.80
C HIS A 159 8.46 8.57 -11.39
N ALA A 160 9.58 7.92 -11.05
CA ALA A 160 10.89 8.25 -11.58
C ALA A 160 10.98 8.03 -13.10
N LEU A 161 10.47 6.90 -13.59
CA LEU A 161 10.48 6.58 -15.02
C LEU A 161 9.52 7.47 -15.82
N TRP A 162 8.35 7.79 -15.25
CA TRP A 162 7.42 8.76 -15.85
C TRP A 162 8.01 10.16 -15.93
N SER A 163 8.75 10.58 -14.91
CA SER A 163 9.42 11.89 -14.87
C SER A 163 10.63 11.98 -15.79
N ASN A 164 11.17 10.85 -16.26
CA ASN A 164 12.25 10.81 -17.23
C ASN A 164 11.72 11.31 -18.58
N PRO A 165 12.41 12.22 -19.30
CA PRO A 165 11.97 12.71 -20.61
C PRO A 165 11.74 11.61 -21.66
N LEU A 166 12.42 10.45 -21.54
CA LEU A 166 12.24 9.31 -22.43
C LEU A 166 11.09 8.38 -21.99
N GLN A 167 10.60 8.53 -20.77
CA GLN A 167 9.52 7.75 -20.18
C GLN A 167 9.64 6.23 -20.43
N PRO A 168 10.78 5.62 -20.07
CA PRO A 168 11.02 4.21 -20.34
C PRO A 168 10.10 3.33 -19.48
N ALA A 169 9.74 2.15 -20.00
CA ALA A 169 9.03 1.16 -19.22
C ALA A 169 9.96 0.53 -18.16
N TYR A 170 9.38 0.21 -16.99
CA TYR A 170 10.07 -0.57 -15.96
C TYR A 170 10.31 -2.01 -16.43
N ARG A 171 9.34 -2.57 -17.19
CA ARG A 171 9.42 -3.89 -17.81
C ARG A 171 8.58 -3.94 -19.08
N ASN A 172 8.78 -4.97 -19.88
CA ASN A 172 7.97 -5.23 -21.07
C ASN A 172 7.09 -6.45 -20.83
N ALA A 173 5.86 -6.26 -20.39
CA ALA A 173 4.86 -7.31 -20.31
C ALA A 173 3.76 -7.13 -21.37
N ALA A 174 3.11 -8.21 -21.76
CA ALA A 174 1.95 -8.13 -22.63
C ALA A 174 0.82 -7.34 -21.96
N ALA A 175 0.04 -6.59 -22.74
CA ALA A 175 -1.15 -5.95 -22.21
C ALA A 175 -2.10 -7.03 -21.66
N PRO A 176 -2.70 -6.83 -20.46
CA PRO A 176 -3.75 -7.72 -20.00
C PRO A 176 -4.92 -7.72 -20.98
N SER A 177 -5.72 -8.79 -20.97
CA SER A 177 -6.99 -8.80 -21.69
C SER A 177 -7.86 -7.67 -21.17
N ALA A 178 -8.53 -6.96 -22.08
CA ALA A 178 -9.49 -5.92 -21.70
C ALA A 178 -10.57 -6.52 -20.79
N ALA A 179 -10.91 -5.80 -19.73
CA ALA A 179 -11.97 -6.19 -18.82
C ALA A 179 -13.34 -6.05 -19.47
N LEU A 180 -14.30 -6.84 -19.01
CA LEU A 180 -15.70 -6.66 -19.37
C LEU A 180 -16.32 -5.54 -18.52
N ALA A 181 -17.28 -4.82 -19.11
CA ALA A 181 -18.06 -3.83 -18.37
C ALA A 181 -18.84 -4.49 -17.22
N SER A 182 -18.65 -3.99 -16.01
CA SER A 182 -19.42 -4.40 -14.85
C SER A 182 -20.33 -3.24 -14.40
N THR A 183 -21.64 -3.51 -14.26
CA THR A 183 -22.60 -2.50 -13.83
C THR A 183 -22.38 -2.12 -12.37
N LEU A 184 -22.36 -0.82 -12.06
CA LEU A 184 -22.32 -0.34 -10.69
C LEU A 184 -23.67 -0.61 -10.01
N ARG A 185 -23.64 -1.24 -8.85
CA ARG A 185 -24.79 -1.55 -8.00
C ARG A 185 -24.53 -1.10 -6.58
N TRP A 186 -25.60 -0.95 -5.81
CA TRP A 186 -25.53 -0.48 -4.42
C TRP A 186 -25.92 -1.60 -3.46
N HIS A 187 -25.11 -1.81 -2.44
CA HIS A 187 -25.37 -2.74 -1.35
C HIS A 187 -25.76 -1.94 -0.11
N ALA A 188 -27.05 -1.94 0.20
CA ALA A 188 -27.62 -1.27 1.37
C ALA A 188 -27.26 -2.03 2.66
N ARG A 189 -27.02 -1.27 3.72
CA ARG A 189 -26.80 -1.73 5.09
C ARG A 189 -27.55 -0.84 6.05
N ASP A 190 -28.21 -1.47 7.00
CA ASP A 190 -28.93 -0.76 8.06
C ASP A 190 -27.96 -0.18 9.09
N GLU A 191 -28.41 0.82 9.83
CA GLU A 191 -27.66 1.36 10.97
C GLU A 191 -27.37 0.25 11.99
N GLN A 192 -26.13 0.18 12.42
CA GLN A 192 -25.71 -0.77 13.43
C GLN A 192 -24.44 -0.35 14.16
N ILE A 193 -24.24 -0.90 15.36
CA ILE A 193 -22.96 -0.82 16.05
C ILE A 193 -22.10 -1.99 15.58
N VAL A 194 -20.93 -1.65 15.02
CA VAL A 194 -19.94 -2.62 14.55
C VAL A 194 -18.66 -2.55 15.38
N GLU A 195 -17.87 -3.60 15.33
CA GLU A 195 -16.51 -3.57 15.86
C GLU A 195 -15.52 -3.50 14.71
N ILE A 196 -14.65 -2.49 14.74
CA ILE A 196 -13.56 -2.29 13.79
C ILE A 196 -12.21 -2.29 14.50
N GLY A 197 -11.16 -2.45 13.70
CA GLY A 197 -9.79 -2.55 14.20
C GLY A 197 -9.42 -3.96 14.63
N ALA A 198 -8.21 -4.11 15.13
CA ALA A 198 -7.62 -5.37 15.52
C ALA A 198 -7.34 -5.43 17.03
N ALA A 199 -7.26 -6.65 17.56
CA ALA A 199 -6.67 -6.86 18.88
C ALA A 199 -5.20 -6.45 18.86
N ALA A 200 -4.73 -5.88 19.96
CA ALA A 200 -3.35 -5.39 20.05
C ALA A 200 -2.33 -6.53 19.86
N TRP A 201 -1.41 -6.35 18.94
CA TRP A 201 -0.27 -7.23 18.72
C TRP A 201 0.96 -6.67 19.50
N PRO A 202 1.85 -7.51 20.11
CA PRO A 202 1.93 -8.97 19.98
C PRO A 202 1.12 -9.77 21.00
N GLN A 203 0.20 -9.16 21.75
CA GLN A 203 -0.65 -9.88 22.70
C GLN A 203 -1.68 -10.79 22.01
N SER A 204 -1.92 -10.56 20.73
CA SER A 204 -2.76 -11.38 19.85
C SER A 204 -1.88 -12.26 18.94
N ASP A 205 -2.38 -13.44 18.55
CA ASP A 205 -1.68 -14.33 17.62
C ASP A 205 -1.64 -13.81 16.17
N THR A 206 -2.48 -12.83 15.86
CA THR A 206 -2.56 -12.23 14.52
C THR A 206 -1.86 -10.89 14.52
N PHE A 207 -0.96 -10.71 13.55
CA PHE A 207 -0.25 -9.43 13.38
C PHE A 207 -1.23 -8.30 13.04
N ALA A 208 -1.06 -7.17 13.72
CA ALA A 208 -1.64 -5.88 13.38
C ALA A 208 -0.65 -4.77 13.76
N TYR A 209 -0.61 -3.70 12.98
CA TYR A 209 0.13 -2.51 13.40
C TYR A 209 -0.58 -1.83 14.57
N ASP A 210 0.15 -1.03 15.34
CA ASP A 210 -0.42 -0.30 16.48
C ASP A 210 -1.56 0.65 16.06
N ASN A 211 -1.48 1.25 14.86
CA ASN A 211 -2.53 2.12 14.31
C ASN A 211 -3.83 1.40 13.95
N GLU A 212 -3.83 0.07 13.89
CA GLU A 212 -5.02 -0.76 13.68
C GLU A 212 -5.73 -1.09 15.00
N SER A 213 -5.10 -0.80 16.13
CA SER A 213 -5.53 -1.20 17.46
C SER A 213 -5.89 0.01 18.34
N PRO A 214 -6.74 -0.17 19.35
CA PRO A 214 -7.44 -1.41 19.70
C PRO A 214 -8.71 -1.63 18.86
N ARG A 215 -9.21 -2.87 18.82
CA ARG A 215 -10.56 -3.16 18.34
C ARG A 215 -11.58 -2.45 19.21
N HIS A 216 -12.52 -1.75 18.59
CA HIS A 216 -13.47 -0.90 19.29
C HIS A 216 -14.81 -0.82 18.56
N ARG A 217 -15.83 -0.38 19.29
CA ARG A 217 -17.21 -0.25 18.78
C ARG A 217 -17.43 1.10 18.14
N VAL A 218 -18.05 1.11 16.97
CA VAL A 218 -18.43 2.30 16.22
C VAL A 218 -19.90 2.18 15.80
N LEU A 219 -20.67 3.25 15.94
CA LEU A 219 -21.98 3.37 15.31
C LEU A 219 -21.76 3.71 13.82
N VAL A 220 -22.27 2.86 12.94
CA VAL A 220 -22.29 3.09 11.49
C VAL A 220 -23.73 3.31 11.09
N GLY A 221 -24.03 4.48 10.52
CA GLY A 221 -25.37 4.83 10.04
C GLY A 221 -25.82 3.99 8.85
N ALA A 222 -27.10 4.04 8.54
CA ALA A 222 -27.64 3.39 7.35
C ALA A 222 -26.98 3.96 6.09
N HIS A 223 -26.44 3.08 5.24
CA HIS A 223 -25.69 3.48 4.06
C HIS A 223 -25.79 2.46 2.93
N ALA A 224 -25.39 2.84 1.75
CA ALA A 224 -25.16 1.92 0.65
C ALA A 224 -23.74 2.05 0.12
N LEU A 225 -23.07 0.93 -0.08
CA LEU A 225 -21.72 0.85 -0.64
C LEU A 225 -21.78 0.32 -2.07
N ALA A 226 -21.01 0.92 -2.97
CA ALA A 226 -20.89 0.45 -4.35
C ALA A 226 -20.26 -0.95 -4.39
N ASN A 227 -20.77 -1.81 -5.28
CA ASN A 227 -20.31 -3.19 -5.41
C ASN A 227 -18.88 -3.31 -5.94
N ARG A 228 -18.35 -2.28 -6.58
CA ARG A 228 -16.99 -2.21 -7.12
C ARG A 228 -16.43 -0.79 -7.04
N VAL A 229 -15.15 -0.66 -7.29
CA VAL A 229 -14.48 0.64 -7.45
C VAL A 229 -14.91 1.33 -8.76
N VAL A 230 -14.69 2.62 -8.84
CA VAL A 230 -14.95 3.47 -10.02
C VAL A 230 -13.98 3.11 -11.14
N THR A 231 -14.49 3.07 -12.37
CA THR A 231 -13.71 2.74 -13.56
C THR A 231 -13.10 3.99 -14.22
N ASN A 232 -12.13 3.77 -15.11
CA ASN A 232 -11.54 4.81 -15.93
C ASN A 232 -12.59 5.52 -16.80
N ALA A 233 -13.57 4.79 -17.36
CA ALA A 233 -14.63 5.37 -18.17
C ALA A 233 -15.51 6.31 -17.35
N GLU A 234 -15.94 5.89 -16.15
CA GLU A 234 -16.76 6.71 -15.27
C GLU A 234 -16.02 7.99 -14.82
N PHE A 235 -14.72 7.87 -14.54
CA PHE A 235 -13.92 9.05 -14.19
C PHE A 235 -13.70 9.97 -15.40
N GLN A 236 -13.61 9.43 -16.63
CA GLN A 236 -13.55 10.22 -17.85
C GLN A 236 -14.83 11.04 -18.04
N GLU A 237 -16.02 10.50 -17.73
CA GLU A 237 -17.28 11.26 -17.78
C GLU A 237 -17.24 12.49 -16.85
N PHE A 238 -16.65 12.38 -15.67
CA PHE A 238 -16.43 13.53 -14.77
C PHE A 238 -15.53 14.58 -15.41
N ILE A 239 -14.44 14.18 -16.05
CA ILE A 239 -13.53 15.09 -16.75
C ILE A 239 -14.27 15.81 -17.89
N ASP A 240 -15.00 15.06 -18.72
CA ASP A 240 -15.74 15.59 -19.88
C ASP A 240 -16.85 16.55 -19.46
N ALA A 241 -17.51 16.28 -18.34
CA ALA A 241 -18.49 17.16 -17.70
C ALA A 241 -17.87 18.46 -17.12
N GLY A 242 -16.55 18.60 -17.19
CA GLY A 242 -15.82 19.78 -16.71
C GLY A 242 -15.41 19.73 -15.25
N GLY A 243 -15.25 18.54 -14.69
CA GLY A 243 -14.89 18.34 -13.30
C GLY A 243 -13.64 19.10 -12.84
N TYR A 244 -12.66 19.27 -13.70
CA TYR A 244 -11.44 20.07 -13.41
C TYR A 244 -11.56 21.55 -13.83
N ARG A 245 -12.70 22.01 -14.34
CA ARG A 245 -12.90 23.39 -14.81
C ARG A 245 -13.70 24.26 -13.87
N GLY A 246 -14.27 23.71 -12.81
CA GLY A 246 -15.10 24.44 -11.86
C GLY A 246 -14.94 23.95 -10.42
N ALA A 247 -15.03 24.87 -9.46
CA ALA A 247 -14.81 24.59 -8.04
C ALA A 247 -15.98 23.85 -7.35
N GLY A 248 -17.12 23.68 -8.02
CA GLY A 248 -18.39 23.33 -7.35
C GLY A 248 -18.40 21.98 -6.62
N THR A 249 -17.60 21.02 -7.02
CA THR A 249 -17.49 19.70 -6.39
C THR A 249 -16.25 19.55 -5.49
N TRP A 250 -15.32 20.49 -5.54
CA TRP A 250 -14.04 20.40 -4.87
C TRP A 250 -14.06 20.94 -3.44
N LEU A 251 -13.28 20.32 -2.57
CA LEU A 251 -12.86 20.94 -1.32
C LEU A 251 -11.95 22.15 -1.63
N SER A 252 -11.94 23.15 -0.75
CA SER A 252 -11.18 24.41 -0.95
C SER A 252 -9.72 24.17 -1.31
N ASP A 253 -9.01 23.35 -0.53
CA ASP A 253 -7.59 23.08 -0.74
C ASP A 253 -7.37 22.25 -2.02
N GLY A 254 -8.29 21.33 -2.32
CA GLY A 254 -8.27 20.55 -3.56
C GLY A 254 -8.38 21.44 -4.80
N TRP A 255 -9.31 22.40 -4.79
CA TRP A 255 -9.43 23.36 -5.89
C TRP A 255 -8.19 24.26 -6.02
N ALA A 256 -7.64 24.71 -4.91
CA ALA A 256 -6.39 25.47 -4.92
C ALA A 256 -5.23 24.65 -5.55
N MET A 257 -5.14 23.34 -5.24
CA MET A 257 -4.16 22.45 -5.85
C MET A 257 -4.38 22.25 -7.36
N VAL A 258 -5.64 22.05 -7.80
CA VAL A 258 -5.99 21.98 -9.23
C VAL A 258 -5.46 23.17 -9.97
N GLN A 259 -5.68 24.38 -9.43
CA GLN A 259 -5.23 25.62 -10.06
C GLN A 259 -3.70 25.78 -10.00
N ALA A 260 -3.10 25.54 -8.85
CA ALA A 260 -1.65 25.73 -8.65
C ALA A 260 -0.80 24.73 -9.45
N GLN A 261 -1.26 23.48 -9.59
CA GLN A 261 -0.53 22.41 -10.26
C GLN A 261 -1.03 22.16 -11.70
N GLY A 262 -2.11 22.84 -12.10
CA GLY A 262 -2.68 22.68 -13.44
C GLY A 262 -3.27 21.28 -13.69
N TRP A 263 -3.85 20.65 -12.65
CA TRP A 263 -4.42 19.31 -12.79
C TRP A 263 -5.61 19.32 -13.74
N GLN A 264 -5.66 18.36 -14.67
CA GLN A 264 -6.72 18.21 -15.66
C GLN A 264 -7.27 16.78 -15.74
N HIS A 265 -6.54 15.81 -15.19
CA HIS A 265 -6.83 14.37 -15.20
C HIS A 265 -6.00 13.68 -14.09
N PRO A 266 -6.28 12.39 -13.80
CA PRO A 266 -5.45 11.59 -12.90
C PRO A 266 -3.97 11.60 -13.29
N LEU A 267 -3.08 11.47 -12.30
CA LEU A 267 -1.66 11.37 -12.59
C LEU A 267 -1.39 10.19 -13.52
N TYR A 268 -0.43 10.34 -14.44
CA TYR A 268 -0.05 9.36 -15.47
C TYR A 268 -1.03 9.16 -16.63
N TRP A 269 -2.14 9.88 -16.70
CA TRP A 269 -2.96 9.94 -17.90
C TRP A 269 -2.43 10.98 -18.90
N ASP A 270 -2.78 10.80 -20.18
CA ASP A 270 -2.61 11.84 -21.19
C ASP A 270 -3.95 12.18 -21.87
N VAL A 271 -3.88 13.21 -22.71
CA VAL A 271 -5.05 13.70 -23.46
C VAL A 271 -5.46 12.77 -24.62
N ASP A 272 -4.56 11.86 -25.04
CA ASP A 272 -4.77 10.94 -26.17
C ASP A 272 -5.42 9.62 -25.73
N GLY A 273 -5.87 9.51 -24.46
CA GLY A 273 -6.55 8.32 -23.94
C GLY A 273 -5.58 7.21 -23.55
N ARG A 274 -4.32 7.55 -23.26
CA ARG A 274 -3.31 6.61 -22.76
C ARG A 274 -3.03 6.85 -21.27
N GLU A 275 -2.45 5.84 -20.65
CA GLU A 275 -1.89 5.93 -19.30
C GLU A 275 -0.46 5.39 -19.26
N PHE A 276 0.39 6.00 -18.43
CA PHE A 276 1.72 5.49 -18.16
C PHE A 276 1.63 4.43 -17.06
N THR A 277 1.99 3.20 -17.41
CA THR A 277 2.03 2.03 -16.51
C THR A 277 3.50 1.64 -16.22
N LEU A 278 3.70 0.66 -15.34
CA LEU A 278 5.03 0.05 -15.18
C LEU A 278 5.51 -0.67 -16.45
N ASP A 279 4.60 -0.97 -17.36
CA ASP A 279 4.91 -1.54 -18.69
C ASP A 279 4.96 -0.45 -19.79
N GLY A 280 5.16 0.82 -19.42
CA GLY A 280 5.20 1.97 -20.33
C GLY A 280 3.81 2.52 -20.70
N TRP A 281 3.76 3.37 -21.71
CA TRP A 281 2.52 3.97 -22.20
C TRP A 281 1.61 2.92 -22.87
N ARG A 282 0.33 2.90 -22.46
CA ARG A 282 -0.69 2.00 -23.00
C ARG A 282 -2.01 2.73 -23.24
N ALA A 283 -2.82 2.22 -24.16
CA ALA A 283 -4.21 2.61 -24.23
C ALA A 283 -4.90 2.31 -22.89
N ARG A 284 -5.61 3.29 -22.36
CA ARG A 284 -6.32 3.18 -21.09
C ARG A 284 -7.50 2.21 -21.24
N ASP A 285 -7.54 1.17 -20.41
CA ASP A 285 -8.69 0.25 -20.35
C ASP A 285 -9.87 0.98 -19.68
N PRO A 286 -10.99 1.21 -20.40
CA PRO A 286 -12.13 1.95 -19.85
C PRO A 286 -12.78 1.26 -18.66
N HIS A 287 -12.63 -0.06 -18.51
CA HIS A 287 -13.26 -0.86 -17.46
C HIS A 287 -12.33 -1.19 -16.29
N ALA A 288 -11.06 -0.87 -16.40
CA ALA A 288 -10.15 -0.97 -15.26
C ALA A 288 -10.45 0.12 -14.21
N PRO A 289 -10.15 -0.12 -12.93
CA PRO A 289 -10.25 0.89 -11.88
C PRO A 289 -9.45 2.14 -12.21
N VAL A 290 -10.05 3.31 -12.02
CA VAL A 290 -9.28 4.55 -12.03
C VAL A 290 -8.28 4.54 -10.88
N SER A 291 -7.05 4.94 -11.15
CA SER A 291 -5.97 4.97 -10.16
C SER A 291 -5.18 6.27 -10.23
N HIS A 292 -4.29 6.45 -9.23
CA HIS A 292 -3.44 7.63 -9.13
C HIS A 292 -4.22 8.92 -8.92
N LEU A 293 -5.29 8.82 -8.12
CA LEU A 293 -6.09 9.94 -7.63
C LEU A 293 -5.57 10.42 -6.28
N SER A 294 -5.63 11.72 -6.06
CA SER A 294 -5.59 12.32 -4.73
C SER A 294 -6.93 12.08 -4.00
N MET A 295 -6.94 12.28 -2.68
CA MET A 295 -8.20 12.29 -1.92
C MET A 295 -9.14 13.39 -2.42
N PHE A 296 -8.59 14.53 -2.80
CA PHE A 296 -9.37 15.64 -3.36
C PHE A 296 -10.09 15.27 -4.66
N GLU A 297 -9.43 14.56 -5.57
CA GLU A 297 -10.02 14.08 -6.82
C GLU A 297 -11.09 13.02 -6.57
N ALA A 298 -10.83 12.09 -5.65
CA ALA A 298 -11.76 11.06 -5.26
C ALA A 298 -13.04 11.65 -4.63
N ASP A 299 -12.92 12.63 -3.73
CA ASP A 299 -14.06 13.32 -3.11
C ASP A 299 -14.82 14.17 -4.13
N ALA A 300 -14.14 14.91 -5.01
CA ALA A 300 -14.76 15.71 -6.06
C ALA A 300 -15.57 14.86 -7.02
N PHE A 301 -15.03 13.71 -7.45
CA PHE A 301 -15.75 12.75 -8.26
C PHE A 301 -16.98 12.20 -7.52
N ALA A 302 -16.83 11.80 -6.26
CA ALA A 302 -17.93 11.26 -5.48
C ALA A 302 -19.08 12.26 -5.35
N ARG A 303 -18.80 13.53 -5.08
CA ARG A 303 -19.80 14.61 -5.04
C ARG A 303 -20.47 14.85 -6.39
N TRP A 304 -19.69 14.83 -7.48
CA TRP A 304 -20.25 14.96 -8.83
C TRP A 304 -21.21 13.82 -9.15
N ALA A 305 -20.87 12.59 -8.73
CA ALA A 305 -21.70 11.40 -8.91
C ALA A 305 -22.93 11.35 -7.96
N GLY A 306 -23.18 12.39 -7.14
CA GLY A 306 -24.26 12.38 -6.17
C GLY A 306 -24.06 11.34 -5.06
N ALA A 307 -22.81 11.12 -4.66
CA ALA A 307 -22.38 10.15 -3.67
C ALA A 307 -21.31 10.78 -2.74
N ARG A 308 -20.69 9.96 -1.89
CA ARG A 308 -19.57 10.34 -1.03
C ARG A 308 -18.53 9.22 -0.97
N LEU A 309 -17.39 9.51 -0.37
CA LEU A 309 -16.45 8.47 0.02
C LEU A 309 -17.03 7.65 1.19
N PRO A 310 -16.76 6.34 1.29
CA PRO A 310 -17.07 5.56 2.47
C PRO A 310 -16.22 6.03 3.66
N THR A 311 -16.75 5.91 4.86
CA THR A 311 -15.90 5.96 6.06
C THR A 311 -15.06 4.68 6.16
N GLU A 312 -13.94 4.73 6.90
CA GLU A 312 -13.14 3.53 7.13
C GLU A 312 -13.94 2.43 7.86
N ALA A 313 -14.91 2.82 8.71
CA ALA A 313 -15.77 1.88 9.42
C ALA A 313 -16.76 1.17 8.48
N GLU A 314 -17.37 1.89 7.55
CA GLU A 314 -18.26 1.32 6.52
C GLU A 314 -17.49 0.34 5.63
N TRP A 315 -16.28 0.71 5.23
CA TRP A 315 -15.42 -0.14 4.43
C TRP A 315 -15.03 -1.42 5.18
N GLU A 316 -14.54 -1.29 6.43
CA GLU A 316 -14.10 -2.44 7.23
C GLU A 316 -15.25 -3.38 7.56
N GLN A 317 -16.45 -2.83 7.84
CA GLN A 317 -17.67 -3.61 7.99
C GLN A 317 -17.96 -4.45 6.73
N ALA A 318 -17.81 -3.87 5.55
CA ALA A 318 -18.02 -4.59 4.30
C ALA A 318 -16.98 -5.69 4.05
N ALA A 319 -15.75 -5.49 4.52
CA ALA A 319 -14.65 -6.43 4.41
C ALA A 319 -14.65 -7.53 5.49
N THR A 320 -15.47 -7.39 6.54
CA THR A 320 -15.53 -8.36 7.64
C THR A 320 -15.96 -9.75 7.12
N GLY A 321 -15.10 -10.75 7.34
CA GLY A 321 -15.33 -12.13 6.90
C GLY A 321 -15.09 -12.38 5.41
N VAL A 322 -14.73 -11.36 4.64
CA VAL A 322 -14.35 -11.53 3.24
C VAL A 322 -12.90 -12.00 3.16
N PRO A 323 -12.59 -13.07 2.41
CA PRO A 323 -11.21 -13.51 2.21
C PRO A 323 -10.37 -12.41 1.55
N VAL A 324 -9.12 -12.26 1.99
CA VAL A 324 -8.15 -11.35 1.35
C VAL A 324 -7.70 -11.98 0.04
N GLN A 325 -8.44 -11.73 -1.01
CA GLN A 325 -8.18 -12.22 -2.37
C GLN A 325 -8.44 -11.09 -3.37
N GLY A 326 -7.55 -10.95 -4.35
CA GLY A 326 -7.63 -9.88 -5.34
C GLY A 326 -6.39 -9.80 -6.23
N ASN A 327 -6.32 -8.72 -6.97
CA ASN A 327 -5.18 -8.41 -7.82
C ASN A 327 -4.09 -7.70 -7.00
N PHE A 328 -3.13 -8.47 -6.52
CA PHE A 328 -1.98 -8.02 -5.73
C PHE A 328 -0.67 -8.17 -6.53
N VAL A 329 0.45 -7.75 -5.96
CA VAL A 329 1.78 -7.93 -6.58
C VAL A 329 2.08 -9.40 -6.92
N ASP A 330 1.49 -10.30 -6.17
CA ASP A 330 1.61 -11.75 -6.36
C ASP A 330 1.08 -12.24 -7.72
N THR A 331 0.17 -11.50 -8.33
CA THR A 331 -0.36 -11.81 -9.67
C THR A 331 0.56 -11.36 -10.81
N ASP A 332 1.60 -10.59 -10.46
CA ASP A 332 2.53 -9.96 -11.39
C ASP A 332 1.87 -9.07 -12.48
N ALA A 333 0.63 -8.61 -12.25
CA ALA A 333 -0.03 -7.67 -13.17
C ALA A 333 0.57 -6.27 -13.06
N LEU A 334 0.89 -5.82 -11.87
CA LEU A 334 1.41 -4.50 -11.50
C LEU A 334 0.59 -3.33 -12.05
N GLN A 335 -0.69 -3.57 -12.29
CA GLN A 335 -1.69 -2.57 -12.69
C GLN A 335 -3.10 -3.03 -12.31
N PRO A 336 -4.04 -2.12 -12.07
CA PRO A 336 -5.42 -2.45 -11.77
C PRO A 336 -6.09 -3.20 -12.92
N ARG A 337 -7.00 -4.12 -12.60
CA ARG A 337 -7.80 -4.90 -13.55
C ARG A 337 -9.28 -4.65 -13.32
N GLY A 338 -10.07 -4.66 -14.38
CA GLY A 338 -11.51 -4.51 -14.26
C GLY A 338 -12.17 -5.63 -13.45
N ALA A 339 -13.29 -5.29 -12.81
CA ALA A 339 -14.07 -6.25 -12.03
C ALA A 339 -14.59 -7.37 -12.93
N GLU A 340 -14.69 -8.56 -12.35
CA GLU A 340 -15.34 -9.68 -13.04
C GLU A 340 -16.85 -9.40 -13.19
N ALA A 341 -17.42 -9.88 -14.29
CA ALA A 341 -18.87 -9.76 -14.53
C ALA A 341 -19.64 -10.79 -13.67
N VAL A 342 -19.62 -10.62 -12.35
CA VAL A 342 -20.43 -11.44 -11.43
C VAL A 342 -21.61 -10.65 -10.89
N ASP A 343 -22.75 -11.32 -10.73
CA ASP A 343 -24.03 -10.69 -10.41
C ASP A 343 -24.28 -10.45 -8.92
N THR A 344 -23.41 -10.89 -8.04
CA THR A 344 -23.65 -10.87 -6.59
C THR A 344 -22.43 -10.43 -5.79
N GLY A 345 -22.67 -9.69 -4.70
CA GLY A 345 -21.66 -9.32 -3.72
C GLY A 345 -20.88 -8.06 -4.06
N ILE A 346 -20.00 -7.68 -3.13
CA ILE A 346 -19.05 -6.58 -3.29
C ILE A 346 -17.74 -7.18 -3.79
N GLN A 347 -17.19 -6.59 -4.85
CA GLN A 347 -15.97 -7.00 -5.52
C GLN A 347 -14.85 -6.01 -5.26
N GLN A 348 -13.61 -6.40 -5.52
CA GLN A 348 -12.43 -5.53 -5.45
C GLN A 348 -12.27 -4.81 -4.11
N LEU A 349 -12.72 -5.42 -2.99
CA LEU A 349 -12.43 -4.90 -1.65
C LEU A 349 -10.94 -5.00 -1.33
N PHE A 350 -10.26 -5.95 -1.97
CA PHE A 350 -8.83 -6.17 -1.77
C PHE A 350 -8.09 -6.19 -3.10
N GLY A 351 -6.93 -5.53 -3.15
CA GLY A 351 -6.10 -5.42 -4.33
C GLY A 351 -6.59 -4.34 -5.32
N ASP A 352 -6.10 -4.37 -6.53
CA ASP A 352 -6.29 -3.39 -7.59
C ASP A 352 -5.85 -1.97 -7.19
N VAL A 353 -6.62 -1.26 -6.37
CA VAL A 353 -6.32 0.09 -5.90
C VAL A 353 -6.62 0.25 -4.42
N TRP A 354 -5.79 0.98 -3.70
CA TRP A 354 -6.15 1.53 -2.41
C TRP A 354 -7.38 2.41 -2.55
N GLU A 355 -8.38 2.21 -1.70
CA GLU A 355 -9.61 2.97 -1.72
C GLU A 355 -9.55 4.14 -0.74
N TRP A 356 -9.60 5.38 -1.23
CA TRP A 356 -9.72 6.55 -0.39
C TRP A 356 -11.01 6.51 0.44
N THR A 357 -10.89 6.80 1.71
CA THR A 357 -12.04 6.93 2.62
C THR A 357 -12.28 8.39 3.00
N GLY A 358 -13.49 8.70 3.47
CA GLY A 358 -13.82 9.98 4.06
C GLY A 358 -13.33 10.16 5.50
N SER A 359 -12.46 9.27 6.00
CA SER A 359 -11.97 9.27 7.38
C SER A 359 -10.57 9.88 7.47
N ALA A 360 -10.42 10.89 8.34
CA ALA A 360 -9.09 11.39 8.69
C ALA A 360 -8.29 10.31 9.44
N TYR A 361 -7.00 10.27 9.21
CA TYR A 361 -6.11 9.36 9.93
C TYR A 361 -5.86 9.86 11.35
N LEU A 362 -6.69 9.39 12.27
CA LEU A 362 -6.67 9.72 13.69
C LEU A 362 -6.43 8.46 14.53
N PRO A 363 -5.96 8.61 15.79
CA PRO A 363 -5.86 7.48 16.71
C PRO A 363 -7.24 6.90 17.00
N TYR A 364 -7.33 5.57 17.05
CA TYR A 364 -8.52 4.91 17.58
C TYR A 364 -8.71 5.18 19.07
N PRO A 365 -9.94 5.13 19.62
CA PRO A 365 -10.17 5.23 21.05
C PRO A 365 -9.33 4.22 21.83
N GLY A 366 -8.47 4.70 22.73
CA GLY A 366 -7.54 3.84 23.49
C GLY A 366 -6.27 3.44 22.75
N PHE A 367 -5.95 4.05 21.61
CA PHE A 367 -4.68 3.86 20.91
C PHE A 367 -3.47 4.07 21.85
N ALA A 368 -2.51 3.18 21.75
CA ALA A 368 -1.21 3.32 22.37
C ALA A 368 -0.13 2.88 21.38
N PRO A 369 0.91 3.71 21.15
CA PRO A 369 2.02 3.30 20.30
C PRO A 369 2.79 2.14 20.95
N TRP A 370 3.42 1.31 20.13
CA TRP A 370 4.31 0.29 20.65
C TRP A 370 5.45 0.90 21.48
N PRO A 371 5.97 0.21 22.48
CA PRO A 371 7.08 0.71 23.27
C PRO A 371 8.37 0.81 22.44
N GLY A 372 9.22 1.78 22.80
CA GLY A 372 10.53 1.95 22.19
C GLY A 372 10.50 2.52 20.77
N SER A 373 11.59 2.36 20.05
CA SER A 373 11.79 2.93 18.71
C SER A 373 10.75 2.45 17.69
N LEU A 374 10.27 1.22 17.81
CA LEU A 374 9.30 0.64 16.87
C LEU A 374 7.94 1.36 16.90
N GLY A 375 7.56 1.97 18.03
CA GLY A 375 6.35 2.77 18.16
C GLY A 375 6.44 4.18 17.56
N GLU A 376 7.59 4.58 17.07
CA GLU A 376 7.76 5.89 16.44
C GLU A 376 7.18 5.94 15.00
N TYR A 377 6.73 4.82 14.46
CA TYR A 377 6.38 4.75 13.04
C TYR A 377 5.01 5.34 12.70
N ASN A 378 3.94 4.95 13.39
CA ASN A 378 2.57 5.30 12.98
C ASN A 378 2.00 6.54 13.68
N GLY A 379 2.08 6.62 14.99
CA GLY A 379 1.37 7.62 15.79
C GLY A 379 1.68 9.06 15.40
N LYS A 380 2.92 9.37 15.05
CA LYS A 380 3.35 10.72 14.68
C LYS A 380 2.82 11.21 13.33
N PHE A 381 2.28 10.31 12.51
CA PHE A 381 1.66 10.65 11.23
C PHE A 381 0.15 10.85 11.31
N MET A 382 -0.47 10.69 12.49
CA MET A 382 -1.89 10.92 12.71
C MET A 382 -2.22 12.43 12.73
N ASN A 383 -1.87 13.11 11.64
CA ASN A 383 -2.06 14.52 11.44
C ASN A 383 -2.12 14.85 9.94
N ALA A 384 -3.16 15.54 9.50
CA ALA A 384 -3.35 16.00 8.12
C ALA A 384 -3.23 14.89 7.05
N GLN A 385 -3.62 13.66 7.38
CA GLN A 385 -3.63 12.53 6.47
C GLN A 385 -4.99 11.86 6.46
N TRP A 386 -5.26 11.07 5.43
CA TRP A 386 -6.51 10.37 5.21
C TRP A 386 -6.28 8.88 5.08
N VAL A 387 -7.25 8.10 5.57
CA VAL A 387 -7.17 6.64 5.56
C VAL A 387 -7.51 6.09 4.18
N LEU A 388 -6.70 5.11 3.74
CA LEU A 388 -6.97 4.25 2.58
C LEU A 388 -7.09 2.80 3.03
N ARG A 389 -7.92 2.04 2.31
CA ARG A 389 -8.20 0.63 2.61
C ARG A 389 -8.01 -0.26 1.39
N GLY A 390 -7.80 -1.55 1.60
CA GLY A 390 -7.94 -2.60 0.60
C GLY A 390 -6.66 -3.09 -0.06
N GLY A 391 -5.58 -2.32 -0.07
CA GLY A 391 -4.38 -2.68 -0.82
C GLY A 391 -4.47 -2.35 -2.30
N SER A 392 -3.39 -2.54 -3.02
CA SER A 392 -3.31 -2.28 -4.46
C SER A 392 -2.69 -3.45 -5.23
N CYS A 393 -2.64 -3.33 -6.55
CA CYS A 393 -1.94 -4.28 -7.42
C CYS A 393 -0.42 -4.35 -7.18
N ALA A 394 0.14 -3.44 -6.38
CA ALA A 394 1.54 -3.42 -5.98
C ALA A 394 1.76 -3.91 -4.54
N THR A 395 0.71 -4.14 -3.76
CA THR A 395 0.78 -4.63 -2.38
C THR A 395 0.92 -6.15 -2.36
N PRO A 396 1.79 -6.76 -1.51
CA PRO A 396 1.80 -8.21 -1.29
C PRO A 396 0.52 -8.69 -0.58
N ALA A 397 -0.11 -9.77 -1.07
CA ALA A 397 -1.35 -10.30 -0.49
C ALA A 397 -1.20 -10.67 1.00
N SER A 398 -0.07 -11.25 1.39
CA SER A 398 0.21 -11.65 2.78
C SER A 398 0.42 -10.48 3.74
N HIS A 399 0.49 -9.26 3.22
CA HIS A 399 0.59 -8.01 4.00
C HIS A 399 -0.78 -7.50 4.43
N LEU A 400 -1.85 -7.85 3.70
CA LEU A 400 -3.18 -7.28 3.85
C LEU A 400 -4.05 -8.01 4.89
N ARG A 401 -4.95 -7.26 5.46
CA ARG A 401 -6.04 -7.67 6.36
C ARG A 401 -7.12 -6.60 6.36
N ALA A 402 -8.33 -6.95 6.77
CA ALA A 402 -9.46 -6.02 6.77
C ALA A 402 -9.23 -4.78 7.66
N SER A 403 -8.48 -4.92 8.75
CA SER A 403 -8.15 -3.83 9.67
C SER A 403 -7.02 -2.91 9.20
N TYR A 404 -6.27 -3.28 8.13
CA TYR A 404 -5.11 -2.50 7.69
C TYR A 404 -5.49 -1.06 7.34
N ARG A 405 -4.76 -0.10 7.92
CA ARG A 405 -4.93 1.34 7.69
C ARG A 405 -3.71 1.89 6.99
N ASN A 406 -3.81 2.13 5.68
CA ASN A 406 -2.84 2.95 4.96
C ASN A 406 -3.24 4.43 5.05
N PHE A 407 -2.29 5.32 4.87
CA PHE A 407 -2.54 6.75 5.01
C PHE A 407 -1.60 7.58 4.13
N PHE A 408 -2.16 8.64 3.54
CA PHE A 408 -1.42 9.62 2.75
C PHE A 408 -1.99 11.03 2.95
N PRO A 409 -1.18 12.09 2.67
CA PRO A 409 -1.70 13.46 2.52
C PRO A 409 -2.78 13.54 1.44
N SER A 410 -3.67 14.52 1.57
CA SER A 410 -4.83 14.67 0.68
C SER A 410 -4.47 14.87 -0.79
N ASP A 411 -3.31 15.41 -1.09
CA ASP A 411 -2.81 15.75 -2.43
C ASP A 411 -1.93 14.66 -3.05
N ALA A 412 -1.64 13.59 -2.32
CA ALA A 412 -0.80 12.50 -2.82
C ALA A 412 -1.49 11.74 -3.98
N ARG A 413 -0.79 11.55 -5.11
CA ARG A 413 -1.33 10.97 -6.34
C ARG A 413 -0.50 9.82 -6.93
N TRP A 414 0.73 9.61 -6.48
CA TRP A 414 1.65 8.64 -7.10
C TRP A 414 1.41 7.19 -6.69
N GLN A 415 0.71 6.95 -5.60
CA GLN A 415 0.31 5.61 -5.16
C GLN A 415 -0.85 5.08 -6.03
N PHE A 416 -1.03 3.75 -6.08
CA PHE A 416 -2.16 3.12 -6.75
C PHE A 416 -3.44 3.29 -5.91
N ALA A 417 -3.95 4.52 -5.85
CA ALA A 417 -5.15 4.88 -5.10
C ALA A 417 -6.29 5.28 -6.03
N GLY A 418 -7.46 4.73 -5.77
CA GLY A 418 -8.70 4.96 -6.49
C GLY A 418 -9.85 5.24 -5.53
N VAL A 419 -11.08 4.98 -5.95
CA VAL A 419 -12.28 5.36 -5.21
C VAL A 419 -13.38 4.32 -5.31
N ARG A 420 -14.00 4.00 -4.17
CA ARG A 420 -15.31 3.36 -4.07
C ARG A 420 -16.32 4.38 -3.57
N LEU A 421 -17.55 4.30 -4.07
CA LEU A 421 -18.61 5.22 -3.67
C LEU A 421 -19.45 4.66 -2.53
N ALA A 422 -19.95 5.56 -1.69
CA ALA A 422 -20.97 5.30 -0.68
C ALA A 422 -22.10 6.33 -0.78
N LYS A 423 -23.26 6.01 -0.22
CA LYS A 423 -24.42 6.90 -0.09
C LYS A 423 -25.04 6.76 1.29
N ASP A 424 -25.53 7.85 1.84
CA ASP A 424 -26.40 7.80 3.00
C ASP A 424 -27.76 7.24 2.60
N LEU A 425 -28.36 6.47 3.49
CA LEU A 425 -29.75 6.01 3.39
C LEU A 425 -30.58 6.72 4.46
N PRO A 426 -31.88 6.96 4.20
CA PRO A 426 -32.76 7.62 5.15
C PRO A 426 -32.97 6.82 6.43
#